data_5a3c71a489d52a58aef745efe7ab71ef
#
_entry.id   5a3c71a489d52a58aef745efe7ab71ef
#
_cell.length_a   1.000
_cell.length_b   1.000
_cell.length_c   1.000
_cell.angle_alpha   90.00
_cell.angle_beta   90.00
_cell.angle_gamma   90.00
#
_symmetry.space_group_name_H-M   'P 1'
#
loop_
_entity.id
_entity.type
_entity.pdbx_description
1 polymer ?
#
loop_
_entity_poly.entity_id
_entity_poly.type
_entity_poly.pdbx_seq_one_letter_code
_entity_poly.pdbx_strand_id
1 'polypeptide(L)'
;MKKLLSAAVVAAMALCGSAHAAEITMAANSTGKNLDFLRKLFVEFEKQTGHKVTLATMPPSSTEQFAQYRLWLAAGNSDIDVYQTDVIWAPQLADQFVDLKEAASDVVDQFFPSIIASQTVDGRLVAMPMFTDAPALYYRKDLLEKYGKAVPKTWQELAATAKEIQDKEREASQKDIWGFVFQANAYEGLTCNALEWIKSSGGGQIVEPDGTISVNNEKAAAALEQAKSWIGTISPPGVLSYQEEEARGVWQTGNAVFMRNWPYAYSLGNGADSAVKGKFDVAPLPVAAAGDKPSSTLGGWNLAVSRYSDEQEAAIALVKFLTSAEVQKGRAIENSNLPTLQALYDDPDIAAAQPFMPNWKPIFQDAVPRPSAVTKVKYNEVSSRFWSAVHNTLSGSGTAAENLELLEVELTELMGSSW
;
A
#
# COMPACT_ATOMS: atom_id res chain seq x y z
N MET A 1 26.99 -58.63 -61.63
CA MET A 1 26.56 -58.57 -60.18
C MET A 1 26.59 -57.14 -59.73
N LYS A 2 25.45 -56.45 -59.72
CA LYS A 2 25.30 -55.05 -59.33
C LYS A 2 24.77 -55.05 -57.89
N LYS A 3 25.54 -54.43 -56.99
CA LYS A 3 25.11 -54.17 -55.59
C LYS A 3 24.33 -52.85 -55.55
N LEU A 4 23.07 -52.95 -55.16
CA LEU A 4 22.21 -51.80 -54.81
C LEU A 4 22.49 -51.41 -53.37
N LEU A 5 23.00 -50.20 -53.16
CA LEU A 5 23.02 -49.55 -51.82
C LEU A 5 21.72 -48.79 -51.68
N SER A 6 20.91 -49.21 -50.71
CA SER A 6 19.75 -48.43 -50.25
C SER A 6 20.20 -47.41 -49.22
N ALA A 7 20.08 -46.14 -49.50
CA ALA A 7 20.28 -45.02 -48.55
C ALA A 7 18.96 -44.78 -47.83
N ALA A 8 18.92 -45.08 -46.50
CA ALA A 8 17.83 -44.71 -45.62
C ALA A 8 18.04 -43.25 -45.19
N VAL A 9 17.22 -42.34 -45.67
CA VAL A 9 17.13 -40.95 -45.16
C VAL A 9 16.28 -40.96 -43.91
N VAL A 10 16.92 -40.83 -42.77
CA VAL A 10 16.24 -40.56 -41.48
C VAL A 10 15.89 -39.07 -41.46
N ALA A 11 14.63 -38.74 -41.73
CA ALA A 11 14.08 -37.41 -41.50
C ALA A 11 13.90 -37.20 -39.99
N ALA A 12 14.84 -36.51 -39.35
CA ALA A 12 14.64 -35.97 -38.02
C ALA A 12 13.65 -34.79 -38.11
N MET A 13 12.37 -35.05 -37.83
CA MET A 13 11.41 -33.97 -37.55
C MET A 13 11.80 -33.35 -36.23
N ALA A 14 12.46 -32.18 -36.30
CA ALA A 14 12.56 -31.28 -35.19
C ALA A 14 11.13 -30.79 -34.84
N LEU A 15 10.56 -31.35 -33.80
CA LEU A 15 9.39 -30.79 -33.13
C LEU A 15 9.85 -29.45 -32.50
N CYS A 16 9.90 -28.38 -33.29
CA CYS A 16 9.79 -27.06 -32.77
C CYS A 16 8.36 -26.92 -32.27
N GLY A 17 8.15 -27.19 -30.99
CA GLY A 17 6.94 -26.77 -30.30
C GLY A 17 6.85 -25.26 -30.50
N SER A 18 5.90 -24.80 -31.29
CA SER A 18 5.54 -23.39 -31.36
C SER A 18 5.16 -23.01 -29.94
N ALA A 19 6.03 -22.26 -29.25
CA ALA A 19 5.64 -21.63 -27.99
C ALA A 19 4.40 -20.78 -28.32
N HIS A 20 3.24 -21.19 -27.82
CA HIS A 20 2.01 -20.44 -28.02
C HIS A 20 2.19 -19.10 -27.28
N ALA A 21 2.03 -18.00 -28.00
CA ALA A 21 2.02 -16.68 -27.37
C ALA A 21 0.74 -16.56 -26.52
N ALA A 22 0.89 -16.52 -25.21
CA ALA A 22 -0.24 -16.38 -24.29
C ALA A 22 -0.76 -14.92 -24.30
N GLU A 23 -2.04 -14.76 -24.05
CA GLU A 23 -2.68 -13.47 -23.79
C GLU A 23 -3.07 -13.40 -22.31
N ILE A 24 -2.34 -12.62 -21.52
CA ILE A 24 -2.47 -12.50 -20.08
C ILE A 24 -3.24 -11.24 -19.76
N THR A 25 -4.23 -11.30 -18.88
CA THR A 25 -4.90 -10.11 -18.33
C THR A 25 -4.48 -9.91 -16.87
N MET A 26 -3.93 -8.73 -16.57
CA MET A 26 -3.57 -8.33 -15.21
C MET A 26 -4.51 -7.23 -14.69
N ALA A 27 -5.11 -7.45 -13.52
CA ALA A 27 -5.87 -6.43 -12.79
C ALA A 27 -4.94 -5.65 -11.87
N ALA A 28 -4.94 -4.31 -12.01
CA ALA A 28 -4.09 -3.42 -11.20
C ALA A 28 -4.75 -2.07 -10.92
N ASN A 29 -4.45 -1.49 -9.73
CA ASN A 29 -4.99 -0.20 -9.31
C ASN A 29 -4.40 0.98 -10.09
N SER A 30 -5.17 2.08 -10.11
CA SER A 30 -4.82 3.32 -10.82
C SER A 30 -4.15 4.38 -9.95
N THR A 31 -3.64 4.01 -8.77
CA THR A 31 -2.97 4.95 -7.85
C THR A 31 -1.69 5.52 -8.47
N GLY A 32 -1.57 6.83 -8.47
CA GLY A 32 -0.38 7.54 -8.94
C GLY A 32 -0.01 7.20 -10.38
N LYS A 33 1.25 6.78 -10.60
CA LYS A 33 1.80 6.39 -11.91
C LYS A 33 1.82 4.88 -12.14
N ASN A 34 1.14 4.09 -11.30
CA ASN A 34 1.25 2.63 -11.34
C ASN A 34 0.93 2.04 -12.74
N LEU A 35 -0.20 2.45 -13.34
CA LEU A 35 -0.63 1.93 -14.64
C LEU A 35 0.33 2.29 -15.77
N ASP A 36 0.87 3.52 -15.77
CA ASP A 36 1.79 3.96 -16.82
C ASP A 36 3.13 3.21 -16.72
N PHE A 37 3.58 2.93 -15.50
CA PHE A 37 4.77 2.12 -15.27
C PHE A 37 4.54 0.67 -15.72
N LEU A 38 3.41 0.06 -15.39
CA LEU A 38 3.07 -1.29 -15.82
C LEU A 38 2.98 -1.41 -17.35
N ARG A 39 2.36 -0.44 -18.04
CA ARG A 39 2.28 -0.46 -19.52
C ARG A 39 3.66 -0.47 -20.20
N LYS A 40 4.65 0.26 -19.65
CA LYS A 40 6.03 0.21 -20.15
C LYS A 40 6.62 -1.20 -19.99
N LEU A 41 6.41 -1.80 -18.80
CA LEU A 41 6.94 -3.14 -18.49
C LEU A 41 6.27 -4.24 -19.34
N PHE A 42 4.99 -4.11 -19.66
CA PHE A 42 4.30 -5.08 -20.52
C PHE A 42 4.89 -5.11 -21.93
N VAL A 43 5.25 -3.95 -22.49
CA VAL A 43 5.96 -3.88 -23.78
C VAL A 43 7.32 -4.59 -23.70
N GLU A 44 8.02 -4.46 -22.58
CA GLU A 44 9.31 -5.11 -22.38
C GLU A 44 9.14 -6.63 -22.21
N PHE A 45 8.17 -7.07 -21.40
CA PHE A 45 7.84 -8.48 -21.21
C PHE A 45 7.43 -9.15 -22.53
N GLU A 46 6.60 -8.49 -23.35
CA GLU A 46 6.20 -9.00 -24.68
C GLU A 46 7.40 -9.18 -25.60
N LYS A 47 8.37 -8.26 -25.62
CA LYS A 47 9.60 -8.40 -26.40
C LYS A 47 10.45 -9.59 -25.96
N GLN A 48 10.51 -9.85 -24.64
CA GLN A 48 11.34 -10.93 -24.09
C GLN A 48 10.72 -12.31 -24.27
N THR A 49 9.41 -12.41 -24.21
CA THR A 49 8.69 -13.70 -24.11
C THR A 49 7.79 -14.00 -25.29
N GLY A 50 7.33 -13.00 -26.00
CA GLY A 50 6.29 -13.09 -27.02
C GLY A 50 4.86 -13.11 -26.44
N HIS A 51 4.68 -13.19 -25.10
CA HIS A 51 3.38 -13.14 -24.46
C HIS A 51 2.85 -11.72 -24.43
N LYS A 52 1.55 -11.55 -24.65
CA LYS A 52 0.89 -10.23 -24.58
C LYS A 52 0.25 -10.04 -23.20
N VAL A 53 0.28 -8.81 -22.71
CA VAL A 53 -0.37 -8.47 -21.44
C VAL A 53 -1.38 -7.35 -21.63
N THR A 54 -2.61 -7.60 -21.21
CA THR A 54 -3.71 -6.62 -21.18
C THR A 54 -3.93 -6.16 -19.74
N LEU A 55 -4.23 -4.87 -19.56
CA LEU A 55 -4.46 -4.26 -18.25
C LEU A 55 -5.96 -4.08 -17.99
N ALA A 56 -6.48 -4.80 -17.00
CA ALA A 56 -7.78 -4.51 -16.39
C ALA A 56 -7.59 -3.44 -15.31
N THR A 57 -7.98 -2.20 -15.64
CA THR A 57 -7.79 -1.06 -14.73
C THR A 57 -8.78 -1.11 -13.57
N MET A 58 -8.26 -1.06 -12.34
CA MET A 58 -9.03 -1.00 -11.12
C MET A 58 -9.02 0.42 -10.52
N PRO A 59 -10.03 0.78 -9.72
CA PRO A 59 -10.04 2.06 -9.02
C PRO A 59 -8.85 2.19 -8.05
N PRO A 60 -8.49 3.41 -7.62
CA PRO A 60 -7.44 3.60 -6.61
C PRO A 60 -7.83 3.06 -5.23
N SER A 61 -9.11 3.03 -4.89
CA SER A 61 -9.63 2.51 -3.62
C SER A 61 -9.40 1.01 -3.46
N SER A 62 -8.61 0.61 -2.47
CA SER A 62 -8.39 -0.81 -2.13
C SER A 62 -9.67 -1.52 -1.71
N THR A 63 -10.60 -0.82 -1.05
CA THR A 63 -11.91 -1.35 -0.65
C THR A 63 -12.77 -1.73 -1.86
N GLU A 64 -12.86 -0.86 -2.86
CA GLU A 64 -13.61 -1.12 -4.10
C GLU A 64 -12.96 -2.22 -4.93
N GLN A 65 -11.63 -2.21 -5.00
CA GLN A 65 -10.85 -3.23 -5.69
C GLN A 65 -11.06 -4.62 -5.07
N PHE A 66 -11.01 -4.72 -3.73
CA PHE A 66 -11.26 -5.97 -3.01
C PHE A 66 -12.68 -6.52 -3.26
N ALA A 67 -13.69 -5.64 -3.23
CA ALA A 67 -15.06 -6.04 -3.51
C ALA A 67 -15.20 -6.63 -4.92
N GLN A 68 -14.59 -5.99 -5.92
CA GLN A 68 -14.61 -6.49 -7.30
C GLN A 68 -13.86 -7.83 -7.46
N TYR A 69 -12.69 -7.96 -6.81
CA TYR A 69 -11.91 -9.21 -6.85
C TYR A 69 -12.68 -10.38 -6.24
N ARG A 70 -13.35 -10.15 -5.11
CA ARG A 70 -14.20 -11.19 -4.49
C ARG A 70 -15.30 -11.67 -5.43
N LEU A 71 -15.94 -10.77 -6.18
CA LEU A 71 -16.98 -11.15 -7.15
C LEU A 71 -16.40 -12.00 -8.29
N TRP A 72 -15.28 -11.58 -8.88
CA TRP A 72 -14.64 -12.31 -9.98
C TRP A 72 -14.15 -13.69 -9.54
N LEU A 73 -13.43 -13.75 -8.41
CA LEU A 73 -12.87 -15.00 -7.90
C LEU A 73 -13.96 -15.97 -7.41
N ALA A 74 -15.02 -15.47 -6.76
CA ALA A 74 -16.16 -16.31 -6.36
C ALA A 74 -16.93 -16.89 -7.56
N ALA A 75 -16.95 -16.18 -8.69
CA ALA A 75 -17.55 -16.66 -9.94
C ALA A 75 -16.63 -17.63 -10.70
N GLY A 76 -15.39 -17.86 -10.26
CA GLY A 76 -14.40 -18.66 -10.98
C GLY A 76 -13.99 -18.04 -12.32
N ASN A 77 -13.93 -16.69 -12.38
CA ASN A 77 -13.62 -15.95 -13.60
C ASN A 77 -12.19 -16.26 -14.06
N SER A 78 -12.03 -16.74 -15.28
CA SER A 78 -10.75 -17.04 -15.93
C SER A 78 -10.22 -15.89 -16.81
N ASP A 79 -10.98 -14.79 -16.99
CA ASP A 79 -10.54 -13.66 -17.83
C ASP A 79 -9.42 -12.84 -17.17
N ILE A 80 -9.18 -13.01 -15.86
CA ILE A 80 -8.12 -12.32 -15.12
C ILE A 80 -7.10 -13.35 -14.61
N ASP A 81 -5.88 -13.24 -15.11
CA ASP A 81 -4.79 -14.18 -14.82
C ASP A 81 -3.96 -13.74 -13.62
N VAL A 82 -3.65 -12.42 -13.54
CA VAL A 82 -2.82 -11.86 -12.48
C VAL A 82 -3.57 -10.76 -11.73
N TYR A 83 -3.57 -10.85 -10.42
CA TYR A 83 -4.19 -9.89 -9.51
C TYR A 83 -3.12 -9.11 -8.73
N GLN A 84 -3.15 -7.77 -8.80
CA GLN A 84 -2.41 -6.95 -7.87
C GLN A 84 -3.17 -6.92 -6.53
N THR A 85 -2.56 -7.45 -5.46
CA THR A 85 -3.21 -7.64 -4.16
C THR A 85 -2.57 -6.79 -3.06
N ASP A 86 -3.39 -6.21 -2.17
CA ASP A 86 -2.92 -5.56 -0.94
C ASP A 86 -2.33 -6.62 0.01
N VAL A 87 -1.35 -6.23 0.83
CA VAL A 87 -0.65 -7.10 1.79
C VAL A 87 -1.60 -7.85 2.75
N ILE A 88 -2.81 -7.32 2.98
CA ILE A 88 -3.82 -7.90 3.86
C ILE A 88 -4.71 -8.97 3.20
N TRP A 89 -4.65 -9.13 1.86
CA TRP A 89 -5.61 -10.00 1.17
C TRP A 89 -5.18 -11.47 1.09
N ALA A 90 -3.89 -11.78 1.31
CA ALA A 90 -3.40 -13.16 1.26
C ALA A 90 -4.20 -14.11 2.16
N PRO A 91 -4.45 -13.82 3.47
CA PRO A 91 -5.24 -14.70 4.32
C PRO A 91 -6.72 -14.82 3.93
N GLN A 92 -7.24 -13.86 3.17
CA GLN A 92 -8.65 -13.80 2.78
C GLN A 92 -8.94 -14.50 1.45
N LEU A 93 -7.95 -14.54 0.55
CA LEU A 93 -8.10 -15.00 -0.82
C LEU A 93 -7.18 -16.17 -1.18
N ALA A 94 -6.46 -16.74 -0.21
CA ALA A 94 -5.45 -17.78 -0.43
C ALA A 94 -5.93 -18.95 -1.30
N ASP A 95 -7.19 -19.38 -1.12
CA ASP A 95 -7.75 -20.51 -1.87
C ASP A 95 -8.07 -20.19 -3.33
N GLN A 96 -7.98 -18.92 -3.72
CA GLN A 96 -8.27 -18.46 -5.06
C GLN A 96 -7.00 -18.33 -5.92
N PHE A 97 -5.82 -18.50 -5.30
CA PHE A 97 -4.53 -18.26 -5.96
C PHE A 97 -3.65 -19.53 -6.02
N VAL A 98 -2.79 -19.56 -7.03
CA VAL A 98 -1.79 -20.60 -7.24
C VAL A 98 -0.70 -20.51 -6.15
N ASP A 99 -0.17 -21.66 -5.73
CA ASP A 99 1.02 -21.70 -4.88
C ASP A 99 2.28 -21.39 -5.71
N LEU A 100 2.93 -20.26 -5.40
CA LEU A 100 4.13 -19.78 -6.09
C LEU A 100 5.44 -20.25 -5.43
N LYS A 101 5.38 -21.06 -4.38
CA LYS A 101 6.55 -21.45 -3.57
C LYS A 101 7.64 -22.11 -4.40
N GLU A 102 7.28 -23.05 -5.27
CA GLU A 102 8.24 -23.72 -6.15
C GLU A 102 8.78 -22.76 -7.21
N ALA A 103 7.89 -22.03 -7.86
CA ALA A 103 8.25 -21.08 -8.92
C ALA A 103 9.15 -19.92 -8.44
N ALA A 104 9.07 -19.55 -7.16
CA ALA A 104 9.86 -18.50 -6.55
C ALA A 104 11.09 -18.99 -5.78
N SER A 105 11.35 -20.31 -5.74
CA SER A 105 12.39 -20.92 -4.90
C SER A 105 13.81 -20.41 -5.16
N ASP A 106 14.07 -19.90 -6.35
CA ASP A 106 15.35 -19.32 -6.78
C ASP A 106 15.56 -17.87 -6.32
N VAL A 107 14.51 -17.16 -5.88
CA VAL A 107 14.56 -15.72 -5.57
C VAL A 107 14.00 -15.37 -4.19
N VAL A 108 13.22 -16.24 -3.57
CA VAL A 108 12.44 -15.92 -2.34
C VAL A 108 13.30 -15.44 -1.18
N ASP A 109 14.52 -15.95 -1.03
CA ASP A 109 15.45 -15.58 0.06
C ASP A 109 16.06 -14.17 -0.10
N GLN A 110 15.87 -13.52 -1.26
CA GLN A 110 16.34 -12.15 -1.50
C GLN A 110 15.37 -11.10 -0.92
N PHE A 111 14.12 -11.49 -0.67
CA PHE A 111 13.08 -10.64 -0.10
C PHE A 111 13.24 -10.49 1.42
N PHE A 112 12.55 -9.49 2.00
CA PHE A 112 12.44 -9.43 3.45
C PHE A 112 11.60 -10.61 3.97
N PRO A 113 12.11 -11.40 4.94
CA PRO A 113 11.40 -12.59 5.42
C PRO A 113 9.99 -12.31 5.97
N SER A 114 9.81 -11.17 6.64
CA SER A 114 8.50 -10.76 7.17
C SER A 114 7.47 -10.48 6.06
N ILE A 115 7.92 -9.95 4.92
CA ILE A 115 7.04 -9.68 3.78
C ILE A 115 6.62 -11.01 3.12
N ILE A 116 7.57 -11.93 2.91
CA ILE A 116 7.24 -13.28 2.40
C ILE A 116 6.30 -14.01 3.36
N ALA A 117 6.55 -13.92 4.68
CA ALA A 117 5.68 -14.54 5.67
C ALA A 117 4.24 -14.00 5.61
N SER A 118 4.05 -12.70 5.34
CA SER A 118 2.72 -12.08 5.20
C SER A 118 1.94 -12.59 3.98
N GLN A 119 2.65 -13.10 2.96
CA GLN A 119 2.06 -13.66 1.74
C GLN A 119 2.03 -15.21 1.75
N THR A 120 2.43 -15.82 2.86
CA THR A 120 2.44 -17.27 3.02
C THR A 120 1.28 -17.69 3.93
N VAL A 121 0.36 -18.48 3.39
CA VAL A 121 -0.83 -18.98 4.09
C VAL A 121 -0.81 -20.51 4.05
N ASP A 122 -0.87 -21.15 5.20
CA ASP A 122 -0.84 -22.62 5.34
C ASP A 122 0.33 -23.27 4.57
N GLY A 123 1.49 -22.63 4.58
CA GLY A 123 2.72 -23.09 3.92
C GLY A 123 2.77 -22.85 2.41
N ARG A 124 1.75 -22.23 1.81
CA ARG A 124 1.70 -21.84 0.39
C ARG A 124 2.07 -20.37 0.23
N LEU A 125 2.93 -20.03 -0.70
CA LEU A 125 3.23 -18.65 -1.09
C LEU A 125 2.20 -18.20 -2.14
N VAL A 126 1.17 -17.47 -1.72
CA VAL A 126 0.01 -17.15 -2.57
C VAL A 126 0.17 -15.88 -3.40
N ALA A 127 1.18 -15.06 -3.08
CA ALA A 127 1.52 -13.88 -3.86
C ALA A 127 3.00 -13.53 -3.73
N MET A 128 3.59 -12.93 -4.77
CA MET A 128 4.96 -12.40 -4.77
C MET A 128 4.94 -10.90 -4.47
N PRO A 129 5.79 -10.43 -3.55
CA PRO A 129 5.84 -9.01 -3.18
C PRO A 129 6.34 -8.12 -4.33
N MET A 130 5.56 -7.10 -4.69
CA MET A 130 5.89 -6.16 -5.76
C MET A 130 6.57 -4.90 -5.21
N PHE A 131 6.04 -4.34 -4.15
CA PHE A 131 6.64 -3.27 -3.34
C PHE A 131 6.01 -3.25 -1.96
N THR A 132 6.72 -2.67 -0.99
CA THR A 132 6.20 -2.44 0.38
C THR A 132 5.94 -0.97 0.59
N ASP A 133 5.18 -0.64 1.63
CA ASP A 133 4.86 0.74 1.99
C ASP A 133 4.88 0.94 3.51
N ALA A 134 5.33 2.12 3.90
CA ALA A 134 5.09 2.71 5.21
C ALA A 134 4.86 4.20 5.01
N PRO A 135 3.74 4.77 5.48
CA PRO A 135 3.42 6.17 5.24
C PRO A 135 4.36 7.12 5.97
N ALA A 136 4.40 8.34 5.44
CA ALA A 136 5.24 9.41 5.90
C ALA A 136 4.43 10.67 6.22
N LEU A 137 5.00 11.52 7.06
CA LEU A 137 4.63 12.93 7.15
C LEU A 137 5.37 13.71 6.06
N TYR A 138 4.66 14.15 5.03
CA TYR A 138 5.12 15.12 4.05
C TYR A 138 5.01 16.51 4.65
N TYR A 139 6.06 17.32 4.57
CA TYR A 139 6.06 18.66 5.11
C TYR A 139 6.65 19.69 4.15
N ARG A 140 6.10 20.87 4.12
CA ARG A 140 6.59 22.02 3.36
C ARG A 140 7.80 22.62 4.06
N LYS A 141 9.02 22.17 3.67
CA LYS A 141 10.28 22.66 4.27
C LYS A 141 10.48 24.16 4.07
N ASP A 142 10.06 24.68 2.92
CA ASP A 142 10.11 26.11 2.63
C ASP A 142 9.25 26.95 3.60
N LEU A 143 8.07 26.44 4.01
CA LEU A 143 7.22 27.11 4.98
C LEU A 143 7.77 26.96 6.41
N LEU A 144 8.29 25.78 6.76
CA LEU A 144 8.95 25.59 8.06
C LEU A 144 10.15 26.54 8.21
N GLU A 145 11.01 26.65 7.21
CA GLU A 145 12.14 27.59 7.18
C GLU A 145 11.67 29.05 7.28
N LYS A 146 10.67 29.44 6.48
CA LYS A 146 10.09 30.80 6.48
C LYS A 146 9.62 31.25 7.86
N TYR A 147 9.06 30.32 8.65
CA TYR A 147 8.50 30.62 9.96
C TYR A 147 9.37 30.16 11.13
N GLY A 148 10.59 29.69 10.87
CA GLY A 148 11.55 29.25 11.89
C GLY A 148 11.06 28.05 12.70
N LYS A 149 10.35 27.11 12.05
CA LYS A 149 9.80 25.89 12.68
C LYS A 149 10.64 24.67 12.39
N ALA A 150 10.78 23.81 13.39
CA ALA A 150 11.30 22.47 13.21
C ALA A 150 10.22 21.53 12.66
N VAL A 151 10.65 20.39 12.11
CA VAL A 151 9.74 19.29 11.76
C VAL A 151 9.09 18.77 13.04
N PRO A 152 7.74 18.72 13.12
CA PRO A 152 7.05 18.28 14.33
C PRO A 152 7.30 16.80 14.61
N LYS A 153 7.55 16.45 15.86
CA LYS A 153 7.76 15.08 16.33
C LYS A 153 6.55 14.51 17.05
N THR A 154 5.67 15.35 17.55
CA THR A 154 4.43 14.92 18.20
C THR A 154 3.20 15.46 17.45
N TRP A 155 2.06 14.77 17.60
CA TRP A 155 0.79 15.21 17.02
C TRP A 155 0.39 16.61 17.55
N GLN A 156 0.74 16.91 18.79
CA GLN A 156 0.49 18.24 19.37
C GLN A 156 1.36 19.32 18.70
N GLU A 157 2.65 19.05 18.49
CA GLU A 157 3.55 19.97 17.77
C GLU A 157 3.10 20.16 16.33
N LEU A 158 2.65 19.08 15.65
CA LEU A 158 2.09 19.17 14.30
C LEU A 158 0.89 20.10 14.28
N ALA A 159 -0.08 19.90 15.18
CA ALA A 159 -1.29 20.72 15.22
C ALA A 159 -0.97 22.20 15.48
N ALA A 160 -0.08 22.49 16.43
CA ALA A 160 0.32 23.86 16.76
C ALA A 160 1.07 24.53 15.60
N THR A 161 2.05 23.84 14.98
CA THR A 161 2.83 24.36 13.85
C THR A 161 1.95 24.54 12.62
N ALA A 162 1.09 23.57 12.32
CA ALA A 162 0.14 23.62 11.23
C ALA A 162 -0.80 24.82 11.34
N LYS A 163 -1.38 25.03 12.52
CA LYS A 163 -2.28 26.17 12.81
C LYS A 163 -1.58 27.51 12.60
N GLU A 164 -0.40 27.67 13.18
CA GLU A 164 0.36 28.91 13.09
C GLU A 164 0.74 29.26 11.65
N ILE A 165 1.26 28.28 10.88
CA ILE A 165 1.65 28.51 9.48
C ILE A 165 0.42 28.77 8.62
N GLN A 166 -0.66 28.00 8.79
CA GLN A 166 -1.92 28.20 8.08
C GLN A 166 -2.46 29.62 8.27
N ASP A 167 -2.53 30.10 9.51
CA ASP A 167 -3.08 31.43 9.82
C ASP A 167 -2.22 32.51 9.20
N LYS A 168 -0.90 32.45 9.35
CA LYS A 168 0.03 33.44 8.78
C LYS A 168 0.02 33.43 7.24
N GLU A 169 -0.07 32.27 6.59
CA GLU A 169 -0.16 32.19 5.13
C GLU A 169 -1.50 32.73 4.61
N ARG A 170 -2.59 32.47 5.31
CA ARG A 170 -3.92 33.03 4.97
C ARG A 170 -3.94 34.55 5.10
N GLU A 171 -3.33 35.09 6.16
CA GLU A 171 -3.21 36.53 6.36
C GLU A 171 -2.32 37.19 5.27
N ALA A 172 -1.17 36.56 4.96
CA ALA A 172 -0.18 37.15 4.06
C ALA A 172 -0.57 37.04 2.57
N SER A 173 -1.24 35.95 2.14
CA SER A 173 -1.44 35.67 0.73
C SER A 173 -2.91 35.55 0.32
N GLN A 174 -3.85 35.58 1.26
CA GLN A 174 -5.29 35.31 1.05
C GLN A 174 -5.59 33.95 0.39
N LYS A 175 -4.63 33.01 0.45
CA LYS A 175 -4.82 31.64 -0.06
C LYS A 175 -5.54 30.79 0.96
N ASP A 176 -6.42 29.93 0.49
CA ASP A 176 -7.07 28.92 1.32
C ASP A 176 -6.14 27.70 1.52
N ILE A 177 -5.06 27.94 2.30
CA ILE A 177 -4.11 26.89 2.69
C ILE A 177 -4.58 26.23 4.00
N TRP A 178 -4.41 24.93 4.07
CA TRP A 178 -4.72 24.11 5.25
C TRP A 178 -3.44 23.64 5.95
N GLY A 179 -3.53 23.43 7.25
CA GLY A 179 -2.39 22.97 8.04
C GLY A 179 -2.03 21.51 7.77
N PHE A 180 -3.03 20.62 7.70
CA PHE A 180 -2.81 19.17 7.55
C PHE A 180 -3.89 18.50 6.73
N VAL A 181 -3.50 17.60 5.83
CA VAL A 181 -4.43 16.74 5.04
C VAL A 181 -4.04 15.27 5.17
N PHE A 182 -5.06 14.42 5.22
CA PHE A 182 -4.93 12.98 5.41
C PHE A 182 -6.18 12.27 4.87
N GLN A 183 -6.21 10.93 4.94
CA GLN A 183 -7.30 10.11 4.43
C GLN A 183 -8.30 9.80 5.56
N ALA A 184 -9.49 10.39 5.51
CA ALA A 184 -10.54 10.16 6.49
C ALA A 184 -11.89 9.71 5.88
N ASN A 185 -11.94 9.37 4.59
CA ASN A 185 -13.09 8.68 4.02
C ASN A 185 -13.31 7.33 4.72
N ALA A 186 -14.54 6.84 4.76
CA ALA A 186 -14.88 5.53 5.34
C ALA A 186 -14.45 4.38 4.40
N TYR A 187 -13.20 3.96 4.46
CA TYR A 187 -12.58 2.91 3.65
C TYR A 187 -11.31 2.38 4.33
N GLU A 188 -10.64 1.39 3.73
CA GLU A 188 -9.43 0.74 4.29
C GLU A 188 -8.30 1.73 4.66
N GLY A 189 -8.14 2.82 3.91
CA GLY A 189 -7.14 3.84 4.23
C GLY A 189 -7.38 4.55 5.56
N LEU A 190 -8.63 4.67 6.01
CA LEU A 190 -8.93 5.19 7.36
C LEU A 190 -8.52 4.20 8.45
N THR A 191 -8.65 2.90 8.21
CA THR A 191 -8.09 1.88 9.12
C THR A 191 -6.59 2.10 9.32
N CYS A 192 -5.84 2.37 8.24
CA CYS A 192 -4.41 2.67 8.33
C CYS A 192 -4.13 3.93 9.15
N ASN A 193 -4.78 5.06 8.82
CA ASN A 193 -4.58 6.34 9.52
C ASN A 193 -4.91 6.24 11.02
N ALA A 194 -6.05 5.63 11.36
CA ALA A 194 -6.49 5.50 12.75
C ALA A 194 -5.58 4.56 13.56
N LEU A 195 -5.13 3.46 12.96
CA LEU A 195 -4.18 2.56 13.60
C LEU A 195 -2.85 3.27 13.95
N GLU A 196 -2.38 4.17 13.08
CA GLU A 196 -1.19 5.01 13.32
C GLU A 196 -1.39 5.94 14.53
N TRP A 197 -2.52 6.62 14.61
CA TRP A 197 -2.84 7.51 15.74
C TRP A 197 -2.97 6.75 17.06
N ILE A 198 -3.71 5.65 17.05
CA ILE A 198 -3.95 4.81 18.23
C ILE A 198 -2.64 4.18 18.71
N LYS A 199 -1.88 3.54 17.81
CA LYS A 199 -0.64 2.85 18.17
C LYS A 199 0.43 3.79 18.67
N SER A 200 0.65 4.94 17.99
CA SER A 200 1.62 5.95 18.43
C SER A 200 1.24 6.63 19.74
N SER A 201 -0.01 6.49 20.18
CA SER A 201 -0.51 6.96 21.48
C SER A 201 -0.48 5.89 22.57
N GLY A 202 0.03 4.71 22.27
CA GLY A 202 0.05 3.57 23.20
C GLY A 202 -1.34 2.97 23.46
N GLY A 203 -2.29 3.18 22.53
CA GLY A 203 -3.65 2.64 22.57
C GLY A 203 -3.80 1.22 22.01
N GLY A 204 -2.71 0.47 21.83
CA GLY A 204 -2.76 -0.91 21.32
C GLY A 204 -2.97 -0.99 19.81
N GLN A 205 -3.66 -2.04 19.40
CA GLN A 205 -4.07 -2.30 18.04
C GLN A 205 -5.60 -2.49 17.97
N ILE A 206 -6.12 -2.96 16.84
CA ILE A 206 -7.54 -3.33 16.72
C ILE A 206 -7.75 -4.71 17.39
N VAL A 207 -6.96 -5.67 16.92
CA VAL A 207 -6.86 -7.02 17.46
C VAL A 207 -5.38 -7.33 17.60
N GLU A 208 -4.97 -7.77 18.79
CA GLU A 208 -3.58 -8.12 19.09
C GLU A 208 -3.18 -9.45 18.43
N PRO A 209 -1.86 -9.76 18.32
CA PRO A 209 -1.41 -11.02 17.72
C PRO A 209 -1.93 -12.29 18.38
N ASP A 210 -2.32 -12.24 19.65
CA ASP A 210 -2.93 -13.34 20.38
C ASP A 210 -4.44 -13.47 20.18
N GLY A 211 -5.05 -12.58 19.40
CA GLY A 211 -6.47 -12.54 19.11
C GLY A 211 -7.30 -11.68 20.05
N THR A 212 -6.68 -11.03 21.04
CA THR A 212 -7.37 -10.13 21.97
C THR A 212 -7.84 -8.86 21.28
N ILE A 213 -9.10 -8.48 21.44
CA ILE A 213 -9.62 -7.18 20.99
C ILE A 213 -9.15 -6.13 22.00
N SER A 214 -8.31 -5.16 21.55
CA SER A 214 -7.67 -4.18 22.44
C SER A 214 -8.03 -2.73 22.12
N VAL A 215 -8.86 -2.49 21.11
CA VAL A 215 -9.14 -1.16 20.56
C VAL A 215 -9.92 -0.24 21.50
N ASN A 216 -10.73 -0.79 22.42
CA ASN A 216 -11.52 0.00 23.37
C ASN A 216 -10.72 0.31 24.63
N ASN A 217 -10.06 1.45 24.63
CA ASN A 217 -9.32 1.95 25.80
C ASN A 217 -9.20 3.49 25.75
N GLU A 218 -8.88 4.10 26.90
CA GLU A 218 -8.79 5.57 27.05
C GLU A 218 -7.79 6.22 26.11
N LYS A 219 -6.65 5.57 25.81
CA LYS A 219 -5.61 6.12 24.93
C LYS A 219 -6.05 6.10 23.46
N ALA A 220 -6.73 5.04 23.04
CA ALA A 220 -7.32 4.95 21.72
C ALA A 220 -8.41 6.02 21.54
N ALA A 221 -9.30 6.17 22.51
CA ALA A 221 -10.33 7.20 22.49
C ALA A 221 -9.72 8.61 22.42
N ALA A 222 -8.72 8.90 23.23
CA ALA A 222 -8.02 10.20 23.21
C ALA A 222 -7.34 10.50 21.88
N ALA A 223 -6.72 9.50 21.22
CA ALA A 223 -6.10 9.64 19.92
C ALA A 223 -7.13 9.99 18.82
N LEU A 224 -8.31 9.36 18.84
CA LEU A 224 -9.39 9.65 17.90
C LEU A 224 -10.02 11.02 18.13
N GLU A 225 -10.23 11.43 19.40
CA GLU A 225 -10.72 12.79 19.73
C GLU A 225 -9.70 13.87 19.31
N GLN A 226 -8.40 13.59 19.45
CA GLN A 226 -7.36 14.48 18.93
C GLN A 226 -7.46 14.63 17.40
N ALA A 227 -7.59 13.52 16.66
CA ALA A 227 -7.74 13.56 15.20
C ALA A 227 -9.02 14.30 14.78
N LYS A 228 -10.14 14.08 15.47
CA LYS A 228 -11.39 14.82 15.28
C LYS A 228 -11.19 16.32 15.44
N SER A 229 -10.39 16.76 16.42
CA SER A 229 -10.14 18.18 16.69
C SER A 229 -9.41 18.91 15.55
N TRP A 230 -8.74 18.20 14.66
CA TRP A 230 -8.07 18.80 13.50
C TRP A 230 -9.05 19.23 12.42
N ILE A 231 -10.20 18.56 12.29
CA ILE A 231 -11.19 18.79 11.23
C ILE A 231 -11.91 20.11 11.46
N GLY A 232 -11.92 20.97 10.44
CA GLY A 232 -12.45 22.32 10.53
C GLY A 232 -11.52 23.33 11.21
N THR A 233 -10.39 22.88 11.78
CA THR A 233 -9.38 23.76 12.41
C THR A 233 -8.10 23.86 11.59
N ILE A 234 -7.35 22.78 11.46
CA ILE A 234 -6.14 22.68 10.63
C ILE A 234 -6.33 21.80 9.40
N SER A 235 -7.40 21.04 9.35
CA SER A 235 -7.76 20.18 8.22
C SER A 235 -9.11 20.59 7.63
N PRO A 236 -9.27 20.63 6.30
CA PRO A 236 -10.54 20.97 5.70
C PRO A 236 -11.62 19.95 6.08
N PRO A 237 -12.90 20.35 6.26
CA PRO A 237 -13.98 19.39 6.50
C PRO A 237 -14.08 18.30 5.42
N GLY A 238 -13.61 18.61 4.20
CA GLY A 238 -13.55 17.68 3.08
C GLY A 238 -12.68 16.45 3.30
N VAL A 239 -11.76 16.44 4.31
CA VAL A 239 -10.93 15.24 4.60
C VAL A 239 -11.78 14.02 4.93
N LEU A 240 -13.02 14.21 5.41
CA LEU A 240 -13.98 13.13 5.67
C LEU A 240 -14.38 12.34 4.40
N SER A 241 -14.08 12.87 3.22
CA SER A 241 -14.28 12.21 1.93
C SER A 241 -12.99 11.96 1.16
N TYR A 242 -11.82 12.32 1.73
CA TYR A 242 -10.54 12.14 1.04
C TYR A 242 -10.03 10.70 1.18
N GLN A 243 -9.57 10.18 0.06
CA GLN A 243 -8.66 9.06 -0.05
C GLN A 243 -7.25 9.59 -0.39
N GLU A 244 -6.36 8.73 -0.88
CA GLU A 244 -4.96 9.08 -1.15
C GLU A 244 -4.82 10.21 -2.16
N GLU A 245 -5.57 10.12 -3.27
CA GLU A 245 -5.41 11.04 -4.40
C GLU A 245 -6.01 12.43 -4.11
N GLU A 246 -7.11 12.52 -3.37
CA GLU A 246 -7.70 13.81 -2.96
C GLU A 246 -6.78 14.55 -1.99
N ALA A 247 -6.28 13.86 -0.95
CA ALA A 247 -5.32 14.44 0.00
C ALA A 247 -4.04 14.90 -0.71
N ARG A 248 -3.50 14.07 -1.62
CA ARG A 248 -2.34 14.41 -2.45
C ARG A 248 -2.63 15.60 -3.35
N GLY A 249 -3.79 15.66 -3.98
CA GLY A 249 -4.19 16.75 -4.86
C GLY A 249 -4.16 18.11 -4.14
N VAL A 250 -4.74 18.19 -2.95
CA VAL A 250 -4.71 19.42 -2.13
C VAL A 250 -3.28 19.82 -1.78
N TRP A 251 -2.45 18.87 -1.35
CA TRP A 251 -1.07 19.14 -0.97
C TRP A 251 -0.19 19.50 -2.17
N GLN A 252 -0.29 18.75 -3.27
CA GLN A 252 0.53 18.94 -4.48
C GLN A 252 0.28 20.28 -5.18
N THR A 253 -0.92 20.84 -5.03
CA THR A 253 -1.24 22.20 -5.50
C THR A 253 -0.70 23.31 -4.59
N GLY A 254 -0.06 22.96 -3.46
CA GLY A 254 0.52 23.88 -2.51
C GLY A 254 -0.47 24.38 -1.45
N ASN A 255 -1.64 23.78 -1.34
CA ASN A 255 -2.73 24.21 -0.46
C ASN A 255 -2.76 23.46 0.89
N ALA A 256 -1.67 22.75 1.25
CA ALA A 256 -1.49 22.22 2.60
C ALA A 256 -0.03 22.33 3.05
N VAL A 257 0.19 22.51 4.37
CA VAL A 257 1.51 22.57 5.01
C VAL A 257 2.06 21.16 5.23
N PHE A 258 1.22 20.27 5.73
CA PHE A 258 1.53 18.88 6.01
C PHE A 258 0.55 17.95 5.31
N MET A 259 1.02 16.76 4.97
CA MET A 259 0.19 15.67 4.45
C MET A 259 0.68 14.33 5.02
N ARG A 260 -0.23 13.45 5.44
CA ARG A 260 0.05 12.03 5.56
C ARG A 260 -0.20 11.37 4.22
N ASN A 261 0.77 10.65 3.69
CA ASN A 261 0.58 9.81 2.49
C ASN A 261 1.65 8.73 2.39
N TRP A 262 1.47 7.82 1.43
CA TRP A 262 2.38 6.74 1.10
C TRP A 262 3.58 7.24 0.27
N PRO A 263 4.69 6.47 0.20
CA PRO A 263 5.92 6.86 -0.51
C PRO A 263 5.75 7.29 -1.97
N TYR A 264 4.80 6.71 -2.71
CA TYR A 264 4.56 7.05 -4.12
C TYR A 264 4.30 8.54 -4.36
N ALA A 265 3.74 9.25 -3.37
CA ALA A 265 3.47 10.68 -3.46
C ALA A 265 4.74 11.53 -3.57
N TYR A 266 5.93 10.99 -3.20
CA TYR A 266 7.19 11.71 -3.26
C TYR A 266 7.59 12.02 -4.72
N SER A 267 7.54 11.04 -5.61
CA SER A 267 7.85 11.25 -7.03
C SER A 267 6.85 12.17 -7.72
N LEU A 268 5.58 12.13 -7.33
CA LEU A 268 4.54 13.02 -7.85
C LEU A 268 4.72 14.45 -7.33
N GLY A 269 5.04 14.62 -6.06
CA GLY A 269 5.35 15.93 -5.47
C GLY A 269 6.56 16.62 -6.12
N ASN A 270 7.51 15.84 -6.66
CA ASN A 270 8.65 16.33 -7.43
C ASN A 270 8.40 16.37 -8.95
N GLY A 271 7.20 16.06 -9.41
CA GLY A 271 6.78 16.14 -10.80
C GLY A 271 6.88 17.56 -11.39
N ALA A 272 6.88 17.66 -12.73
CA ALA A 272 7.03 18.94 -13.42
C ALA A 272 5.90 19.94 -13.14
N ASP A 273 4.69 19.42 -12.91
CA ASP A 273 3.42 20.12 -12.67
C ASP A 273 3.07 20.30 -11.21
N SER A 274 3.98 19.90 -10.31
CA SER A 274 3.77 20.06 -8.87
C SER A 274 4.16 21.45 -8.37
N ALA A 275 3.25 22.13 -7.69
CA ALA A 275 3.50 23.43 -7.07
C ALA A 275 4.46 23.34 -5.86
N VAL A 276 4.64 22.12 -5.32
CA VAL A 276 5.51 21.85 -4.17
C VAL A 276 6.88 21.25 -4.56
N LYS A 277 7.17 21.12 -5.84
CA LYS A 277 8.45 20.60 -6.34
C LYS A 277 9.65 21.28 -5.69
N GLY A 278 10.52 20.47 -5.06
CA GLY A 278 11.72 20.95 -4.37
C GLY A 278 11.48 21.72 -3.06
N LYS A 279 10.20 21.92 -2.66
CA LYS A 279 9.79 22.71 -1.48
C LYS A 279 9.40 21.85 -0.28
N PHE A 280 9.52 20.54 -0.38
CA PHE A 280 9.09 19.61 0.66
C PHE A 280 10.15 18.56 0.97
N ASP A 281 9.92 17.86 2.05
CA ASP A 281 10.61 16.64 2.40
C ASP A 281 9.68 15.75 3.21
N VAL A 282 10.16 14.57 3.64
CA VAL A 282 9.40 13.58 4.41
C VAL A 282 10.07 13.29 5.75
N ALA A 283 9.25 12.96 6.73
CA ALA A 283 9.68 12.56 8.06
C ALA A 283 8.83 11.39 8.57
N PRO A 284 9.28 10.64 9.60
CA PRO A 284 8.42 9.71 10.30
C PRO A 284 7.14 10.40 10.79
N LEU A 285 6.05 9.62 10.89
CA LEU A 285 4.81 10.12 11.47
C LEU A 285 5.02 10.57 12.92
N PRO A 286 4.32 11.62 13.39
CA PRO A 286 4.41 12.07 14.77
C PRO A 286 3.93 11.01 15.77
N VAL A 287 4.32 11.19 17.03
CA VAL A 287 3.94 10.35 18.16
C VAL A 287 3.10 11.14 19.16
N ALA A 288 2.51 10.47 20.17
CA ALA A 288 1.74 11.16 21.21
C ALA A 288 2.63 11.98 22.14
N ALA A 289 3.78 11.43 22.57
CA ALA A 289 4.69 12.11 23.46
C ALA A 289 6.16 11.97 23.00
N ALA A 290 6.97 12.94 23.34
CA ALA A 290 8.38 12.93 23.00
C ALA A 290 9.09 11.71 23.62
N GLY A 291 9.75 10.92 22.77
CA GLY A 291 10.44 9.66 23.18
C GLY A 291 9.67 8.40 22.83
N ASP A 292 8.39 8.50 22.47
CA ASP A 292 7.65 7.38 21.91
C ASP A 292 8.20 6.98 20.53
N LYS A 293 7.88 5.75 20.09
CA LYS A 293 8.25 5.28 18.75
C LYS A 293 7.19 5.67 17.72
N PRO A 294 7.59 6.24 16.57
CA PRO A 294 6.69 6.42 15.44
C PRO A 294 6.04 5.09 15.05
N SER A 295 4.78 5.15 14.68
CA SER A 295 4.02 4.00 14.20
C SER A 295 3.44 4.29 12.82
N SER A 296 3.96 3.59 11.82
CA SER A 296 3.41 3.61 10.47
C SER A 296 2.69 2.29 10.21
N THR A 297 1.55 2.31 9.54
CA THR A 297 0.88 1.07 9.15
C THR A 297 1.64 0.40 8.02
N LEU A 298 1.89 -0.91 8.15
CA LEU A 298 2.48 -1.70 7.08
C LEU A 298 1.50 -1.77 5.90
N GLY A 299 1.94 -1.26 4.77
CA GLY A 299 1.31 -1.39 3.47
C GLY A 299 2.14 -2.21 2.51
N GLY A 300 1.69 -2.26 1.28
CA GLY A 300 2.41 -2.93 0.21
C GLY A 300 1.48 -3.69 -0.72
N TRP A 301 1.98 -3.92 -1.92
CA TRP A 301 1.23 -4.57 -2.99
C TRP A 301 2.01 -5.75 -3.52
N ASN A 302 1.28 -6.80 -3.85
CA ASN A 302 1.79 -8.09 -4.26
C ASN A 302 1.12 -8.52 -5.56
N LEU A 303 1.63 -9.57 -6.20
CA LEU A 303 1.09 -10.16 -7.41
C LEU A 303 0.74 -11.61 -7.16
N ALA A 304 -0.52 -11.96 -7.38
CA ALA A 304 -1.04 -13.31 -7.27
C ALA A 304 -1.51 -13.83 -8.63
N VAL A 305 -1.35 -15.12 -8.87
CA VAL A 305 -1.86 -15.79 -10.08
C VAL A 305 -3.17 -16.48 -9.77
N SER A 306 -4.19 -16.23 -10.57
CA SER A 306 -5.50 -16.86 -10.45
C SER A 306 -5.41 -18.38 -10.61
N ARG A 307 -6.05 -19.13 -9.71
CA ARG A 307 -6.21 -20.58 -9.89
C ARG A 307 -7.10 -20.95 -11.07
N TYR A 308 -7.88 -19.98 -11.56
CA TYR A 308 -8.83 -20.14 -12.67
C TYR A 308 -8.22 -19.74 -14.03
N SER A 309 -7.01 -19.19 -14.04
CA SER A 309 -6.31 -18.81 -15.26
C SER A 309 -6.03 -20.03 -16.14
N ASP A 310 -6.30 -19.90 -17.43
CA ASP A 310 -5.93 -20.88 -18.44
C ASP A 310 -4.46 -20.72 -18.89
N GLU A 311 -3.80 -19.60 -18.51
CA GLU A 311 -2.44 -19.22 -18.89
C GLU A 311 -1.48 -19.16 -17.69
N GLN A 312 -1.59 -20.09 -16.72
CA GLN A 312 -0.88 -20.03 -15.44
C GLN A 312 0.65 -19.95 -15.58
N GLU A 313 1.27 -20.68 -16.52
CA GLU A 313 2.72 -20.64 -16.72
C GLU A 313 3.21 -19.27 -17.17
N ALA A 314 2.51 -18.67 -18.13
CA ALA A 314 2.82 -17.33 -18.63
C ALA A 314 2.52 -16.24 -17.56
N ALA A 315 1.45 -16.42 -16.78
CA ALA A 315 1.11 -15.53 -15.66
C ALA A 315 2.18 -15.59 -14.55
N ILE A 316 2.69 -16.77 -14.20
CA ILE A 316 3.81 -16.93 -13.26
C ILE A 316 5.08 -16.25 -13.80
N ALA A 317 5.38 -16.40 -15.10
CA ALA A 317 6.51 -15.73 -15.73
C ALA A 317 6.37 -14.20 -15.64
N LEU A 318 5.17 -13.65 -15.87
CA LEU A 318 4.87 -12.22 -15.69
C LEU A 318 5.08 -11.78 -14.24
N VAL A 319 4.60 -12.53 -13.26
CA VAL A 319 4.78 -12.23 -11.83
C VAL A 319 6.26 -12.20 -11.48
N LYS A 320 7.05 -13.19 -11.89
CA LYS A 320 8.51 -13.21 -11.67
C LYS A 320 9.22 -12.01 -12.32
N PHE A 321 8.84 -11.65 -13.54
CA PHE A 321 9.38 -10.49 -14.23
C PHE A 321 9.08 -9.19 -13.46
N LEU A 322 7.80 -8.97 -13.10
CA LEU A 322 7.35 -7.73 -12.44
C LEU A 322 7.87 -7.58 -11.00
N THR A 323 8.30 -8.67 -10.37
CA THR A 323 8.88 -8.67 -9.01
C THR A 323 10.42 -8.81 -9.01
N SER A 324 11.06 -8.80 -10.18
CA SER A 324 12.51 -8.88 -10.32
C SER A 324 13.23 -7.66 -9.75
N ALA A 325 14.51 -7.80 -9.45
CA ALA A 325 15.34 -6.73 -8.91
C ALA A 325 15.42 -5.51 -9.85
N GLU A 326 15.53 -5.75 -11.16
CA GLU A 326 15.55 -4.68 -12.16
C GLU A 326 14.26 -3.86 -12.16
N VAL A 327 13.10 -4.54 -12.16
CA VAL A 327 11.80 -3.88 -12.15
C VAL A 327 11.55 -3.15 -10.83
N GLN A 328 11.90 -3.75 -9.69
CA GLN A 328 11.75 -3.07 -8.38
C GLN A 328 12.67 -1.85 -8.27
N LYS A 329 13.91 -1.92 -8.79
CA LYS A 329 14.82 -0.76 -8.88
C LYS A 329 14.21 0.36 -9.72
N GLY A 330 13.72 0.05 -10.92
CA GLY A 330 13.05 1.02 -11.80
C GLY A 330 11.83 1.65 -11.11
N ARG A 331 11.00 0.84 -10.45
CA ARG A 331 9.83 1.29 -9.69
C ARG A 331 10.22 2.21 -8.52
N ALA A 332 11.28 1.88 -7.79
CA ALA A 332 11.78 2.74 -6.72
C ALA A 332 12.22 4.11 -7.26
N ILE A 333 12.99 4.12 -8.35
CA ILE A 333 13.52 5.35 -8.97
C ILE A 333 12.39 6.21 -9.56
N GLU A 334 11.46 5.61 -10.34
CA GLU A 334 10.43 6.36 -11.05
C GLU A 334 9.22 6.73 -10.19
N ASN A 335 8.81 5.83 -9.29
CA ASN A 335 7.56 5.93 -8.54
C ASN A 335 7.74 6.12 -7.04
N SER A 336 8.97 6.09 -6.52
CA SER A 336 9.29 6.15 -5.08
C SER A 336 8.68 5.01 -4.24
N ASN A 337 8.26 3.90 -4.85
CA ASN A 337 7.81 2.74 -4.11
C ASN A 337 8.99 2.04 -3.43
N LEU A 338 8.78 1.58 -2.18
CA LEU A 338 9.83 0.90 -1.41
C LEU A 338 10.05 -0.52 -1.93
N PRO A 339 11.30 -0.92 -2.26
CA PRO A 339 11.59 -2.28 -2.68
C PRO A 339 11.28 -3.32 -1.59
N THR A 340 10.96 -4.54 -2.02
CA THR A 340 10.82 -5.71 -1.13
C THR A 340 12.05 -6.59 -1.12
N LEU A 341 13.03 -6.31 -1.99
CA LEU A 341 14.34 -6.95 -2.05
C LEU A 341 15.34 -6.19 -1.18
N GLN A 342 15.99 -6.90 -0.24
CA GLN A 342 16.83 -6.30 0.79
C GLN A 342 18.03 -5.53 0.21
N ALA A 343 18.67 -6.08 -0.84
CA ALA A 343 19.88 -5.50 -1.45
C ALA A 343 19.63 -4.14 -2.12
N LEU A 344 18.39 -3.84 -2.52
CA LEU A 344 18.07 -2.59 -3.21
C LEU A 344 18.15 -1.35 -2.31
N TYR A 345 18.15 -1.50 -0.99
CA TYR A 345 18.34 -0.38 -0.07
C TYR A 345 19.78 0.14 -0.01
N ASP A 346 20.74 -0.64 -0.51
CA ASP A 346 22.14 -0.25 -0.64
C ASP A 346 22.51 0.18 -2.06
N ASP A 347 21.51 0.27 -2.97
CA ASP A 347 21.72 0.65 -4.38
C ASP A 347 21.94 2.17 -4.50
N PRO A 348 23.09 2.61 -5.07
CA PRO A 348 23.44 4.03 -5.14
C PRO A 348 22.54 4.83 -6.10
N ASP A 349 21.96 4.20 -7.14
CA ASP A 349 21.09 4.90 -8.08
C ASP A 349 19.73 5.19 -7.41
N ILE A 350 19.25 4.25 -6.59
CA ILE A 350 18.04 4.46 -5.76
C ILE A 350 18.29 5.58 -4.76
N ALA A 351 19.42 5.54 -4.03
CA ALA A 351 19.76 6.58 -3.06
C ALA A 351 19.89 7.97 -3.70
N ALA A 352 20.44 8.04 -4.92
CA ALA A 352 20.56 9.30 -5.67
C ALA A 352 19.20 9.83 -6.14
N ALA A 353 18.30 8.96 -6.63
CA ALA A 353 16.99 9.33 -7.13
C ALA A 353 15.98 9.61 -6.00
N GLN A 354 16.09 8.89 -4.89
CA GLN A 354 15.17 8.90 -3.75
C GLN A 354 15.96 9.06 -2.43
N PRO A 355 16.43 10.27 -2.10
CA PRO A 355 17.33 10.49 -0.94
C PRO A 355 16.73 10.10 0.41
N PHE A 356 15.40 10.03 0.54
CA PHE A 356 14.72 9.61 1.77
C PHE A 356 14.77 8.10 1.98
N MET A 357 14.83 7.31 0.89
CA MET A 357 14.57 5.86 0.92
C MET A 357 15.56 5.05 1.78
N PRO A 358 16.87 5.31 1.80
CA PRO A 358 17.80 4.60 2.68
C PRO A 358 17.43 4.71 4.17
N ASN A 359 16.84 5.84 4.57
CA ASN A 359 16.43 6.09 5.95
C ASN A 359 15.04 5.52 6.26
N TRP A 360 14.30 5.02 5.26
CA TRP A 360 12.94 4.52 5.43
C TRP A 360 12.88 3.04 5.81
N LYS A 361 13.96 2.30 5.57
CA LYS A 361 14.06 0.86 5.90
C LYS A 361 13.66 0.53 7.35
N PRO A 362 14.15 1.21 8.39
CA PRO A 362 13.72 0.94 9.76
C PRO A 362 12.23 1.23 9.99
N ILE A 363 11.68 2.24 9.31
CA ILE A 363 10.29 2.66 9.49
C ILE A 363 9.32 1.57 9.04
N PHE A 364 9.54 0.98 7.85
CA PHE A 364 8.67 -0.11 7.41
C PHE A 364 8.96 -1.44 8.11
N GLN A 365 10.19 -1.69 8.58
CA GLN A 365 10.51 -2.88 9.38
C GLN A 365 9.82 -2.87 10.74
N ASP A 366 9.64 -1.69 11.33
CA ASP A 366 8.91 -1.47 12.59
C ASP A 366 7.42 -1.15 12.36
N ALA A 367 6.94 -1.19 11.10
CA ALA A 367 5.56 -0.86 10.76
C ALA A 367 4.57 -1.84 11.38
N VAL A 368 3.42 -1.29 11.79
CA VAL A 368 2.36 -2.05 12.44
C VAL A 368 1.52 -2.78 11.39
N PRO A 369 1.46 -4.11 11.42
CA PRO A 369 0.57 -4.83 10.51
C PRO A 369 -0.89 -4.63 10.91
N ARG A 370 -1.75 -4.51 9.92
CA ARG A 370 -3.20 -4.65 10.11
C ARG A 370 -3.51 -6.11 10.48
N PRO A 371 -4.52 -6.40 11.34
CA PRO A 371 -4.67 -7.73 11.96
C PRO A 371 -5.21 -8.84 11.03
N SER A 372 -4.93 -8.79 9.73
CA SER A 372 -5.43 -9.76 8.75
C SER A 372 -4.92 -11.19 8.98
N ALA A 373 -3.68 -11.34 9.43
CA ALA A 373 -3.11 -12.66 9.72
C ALA A 373 -3.83 -13.37 10.90
N VAL A 374 -4.32 -12.58 11.87
CA VAL A 374 -5.05 -13.08 13.04
C VAL A 374 -6.52 -13.33 12.70
N THR A 375 -7.18 -12.34 12.09
CA THR A 375 -8.61 -12.36 11.81
C THR A 375 -8.98 -13.08 10.52
N LYS A 376 -7.99 -13.44 9.70
CA LYS A 376 -8.11 -14.28 8.50
C LYS A 376 -9.23 -13.79 7.56
N VAL A 377 -10.15 -14.66 7.19
CA VAL A 377 -11.27 -14.35 6.28
C VAL A 377 -12.24 -13.30 6.84
N LYS A 378 -12.23 -13.06 8.17
CA LYS A 378 -13.05 -12.03 8.83
C LYS A 378 -12.45 -10.63 8.76
N TYR A 379 -11.20 -10.47 8.29
CA TYR A 379 -10.50 -9.19 8.34
C TYR A 379 -11.28 -8.04 7.69
N ASN A 380 -11.89 -8.27 6.53
CA ASN A 380 -12.63 -7.21 5.85
C ASN A 380 -13.81 -6.68 6.69
N GLU A 381 -14.46 -7.55 7.46
CA GLU A 381 -15.52 -7.15 8.39
C GLU A 381 -14.95 -6.45 9.61
N VAL A 382 -13.83 -6.91 10.17
CA VAL A 382 -13.11 -6.22 11.25
C VAL A 382 -12.75 -4.80 10.84
N SER A 383 -12.11 -4.63 9.68
CA SER A 383 -11.69 -3.33 9.20
C SER A 383 -12.88 -2.42 8.88
N SER A 384 -13.95 -2.95 8.26
CA SER A 384 -15.12 -2.14 7.93
C SER A 384 -15.86 -1.62 9.17
N ARG A 385 -15.97 -2.40 10.23
CA ARG A 385 -16.53 -1.94 11.51
C ARG A 385 -15.62 -0.91 12.17
N PHE A 386 -14.29 -1.15 12.13
CA PHE A 386 -13.32 -0.22 12.70
C PHE A 386 -13.34 1.14 11.99
N TRP A 387 -13.19 1.19 10.65
CA TRP A 387 -13.23 2.49 9.98
C TRP A 387 -14.57 3.19 10.12
N SER A 388 -15.69 2.46 10.22
CA SER A 388 -17.00 3.05 10.46
C SER A 388 -17.08 3.72 11.83
N ALA A 389 -16.61 3.06 12.89
CA ALA A 389 -16.54 3.64 14.22
C ALA A 389 -15.64 4.88 14.28
N VAL A 390 -14.47 4.81 13.62
CA VAL A 390 -13.57 5.96 13.49
C VAL A 390 -14.22 7.10 12.71
N HIS A 391 -14.81 6.83 11.55
CA HIS A 391 -15.46 7.84 10.73
C HIS A 391 -16.64 8.50 11.46
N ASN A 392 -17.45 7.73 12.19
CA ASN A 392 -18.50 8.26 13.05
C ASN A 392 -17.93 9.23 14.09
N THR A 393 -16.83 8.87 14.73
CA THR A 393 -16.15 9.75 15.69
C THR A 393 -15.71 11.06 15.00
N LEU A 394 -14.99 10.94 13.87
CA LEU A 394 -14.43 12.10 13.15
C LEU A 394 -15.53 13.03 12.60
N SER A 395 -16.64 12.48 12.15
CA SER A 395 -17.80 13.24 11.63
C SER A 395 -18.69 13.85 12.73
N GLY A 396 -18.43 13.52 14.01
CA GLY A 396 -19.21 14.01 15.14
C GLY A 396 -20.44 13.17 15.49
N SER A 397 -20.56 11.96 14.93
CA SER A 397 -21.61 11.00 15.24
C SER A 397 -21.23 10.19 16.48
N GLY A 398 -21.29 10.81 17.65
CA GLY A 398 -20.89 10.24 18.95
C GLY A 398 -19.47 10.63 19.37
N THR A 399 -19.11 10.19 20.56
CA THR A 399 -17.76 10.30 21.11
C THR A 399 -16.89 9.11 20.69
N ALA A 400 -15.57 9.26 20.77
CA ALA A 400 -14.66 8.15 20.51
C ALA A 400 -14.92 6.97 21.46
N ALA A 401 -15.16 7.26 22.75
CA ALA A 401 -15.41 6.22 23.75
C ALA A 401 -16.68 5.40 23.42
N GLU A 402 -17.79 6.06 23.09
CA GLU A 402 -19.04 5.39 22.70
C GLU A 402 -18.89 4.53 21.45
N ASN A 403 -18.21 5.06 20.41
CA ASN A 403 -18.00 4.34 19.18
C ASN A 403 -17.03 3.15 19.35
N LEU A 404 -16.01 3.25 20.21
CA LEU A 404 -15.08 2.15 20.49
C LEU A 404 -15.71 1.07 21.37
N GLU A 405 -16.59 1.43 22.33
CA GLU A 405 -17.36 0.48 23.12
C GLU A 405 -18.29 -0.35 22.24
N LEU A 406 -19.03 0.31 21.33
CA LEU A 406 -19.89 -0.38 20.36
C LEU A 406 -19.06 -1.30 19.45
N LEU A 407 -17.93 -0.81 18.94
CA LEU A 407 -17.02 -1.57 18.11
C LEU A 407 -16.52 -2.84 18.79
N GLU A 408 -16.12 -2.77 20.08
CA GLU A 408 -15.68 -3.93 20.86
C GLU A 408 -16.76 -5.01 20.92
N VAL A 409 -18.03 -4.62 21.17
CA VAL A 409 -19.16 -5.54 21.15
C VAL A 409 -19.32 -6.18 19.77
N GLU A 410 -19.31 -5.40 18.70
CA GLU A 410 -19.46 -5.89 17.33
C GLU A 410 -18.32 -6.84 16.93
N LEU A 411 -17.07 -6.53 17.33
CA LEU A 411 -15.92 -7.39 17.04
C LEU A 411 -15.97 -8.68 17.86
N THR A 412 -16.48 -8.62 19.12
CA THR A 412 -16.66 -9.80 19.96
C THR A 412 -17.72 -10.73 19.34
N GLU A 413 -18.82 -10.20 18.85
CA GLU A 413 -19.85 -10.97 18.15
C GLU A 413 -19.29 -11.59 16.85
N LEU A 414 -18.53 -10.81 16.08
CA LEU A 414 -17.89 -11.29 14.85
C LEU A 414 -16.87 -12.39 15.14
N MET A 415 -16.07 -12.25 16.19
CA MET A 415 -15.10 -13.25 16.60
C MET A 415 -15.80 -14.58 16.93
N GLY A 416 -16.91 -14.54 17.68
CA GLY A 416 -17.60 -15.75 18.15
C GLY A 416 -16.70 -16.59 19.05
N SER A 417 -16.43 -17.84 18.67
CA SER A 417 -15.53 -18.74 19.42
C SER A 417 -14.03 -18.53 19.08
N SER A 418 -13.71 -17.96 17.93
CA SER A 418 -12.35 -17.69 17.46
C SER A 418 -12.33 -16.82 16.20
N TRP A 419 -11.18 -16.23 15.91
CA TRP A 419 -10.89 -15.59 14.62
C TRP A 419 -10.74 -16.59 13.50
#